data_98a3d44d3acc5b1c35f70319214433ac
#
_entry.id   98a3d44d3acc5b1c35f70319214433ac
#
_cell.length_a   1.000
_cell.length_b   1.000
_cell.length_c   1.000
_cell.angle_alpha   90.00
_cell.angle_beta   90.00
_cell.angle_gamma   90.00
#
_symmetry.space_group_name_H-M   'P 1'
#
loop_
_entity.id
_entity.type
_entity.pdbx_description
1 polymer ?
#
loop_
_entity_poly.entity_id
_entity_poly.type
_entity_poly.pdbx_seq_one_letter_code
_entity_poly.pdbx_strand_id
1 'polypeptide(L)'
;MNKNSENISAWKRFMKSMTKAHDLGTEEDIMLDHDYDGIKELDNVLPPWWLAGFYITIAISIFYYIQVFYNSEEYSQAKEYEAAVEQGKADVEAYKAANPQLFDDSNIVALTDEESIAKGKELFTSKTCFACHLNDLGGSIGPNLTDNKWILGGDVKSIFNTISKGGRPGKGMVAWESTISRDERIQLASYIISMQGTQPAAPKAPEGDITWPEE
;
A
#
# COMPACT_ATOMS: atom_id res chain seq x y z
N MET A 1 -71.02 -20.00 14.95
CA MET A 1 -70.08 -20.83 14.21
C MET A 1 -69.72 -20.09 12.93
N ASN A 2 -68.58 -19.43 12.89
CA ASN A 2 -68.11 -18.82 11.66
C ASN A 2 -66.60 -19.17 11.56
N LYS A 3 -66.33 -20.26 10.87
CA LYS A 3 -64.98 -20.69 10.54
C LYS A 3 -64.57 -19.92 9.29
N ASN A 4 -63.98 -18.72 9.47
CA ASN A 4 -63.16 -18.10 8.45
C ASN A 4 -61.88 -18.95 8.32
N SER A 5 -61.93 -19.95 7.45
CA SER A 5 -60.71 -20.57 6.96
C SER A 5 -60.01 -19.59 6.02
N GLU A 6 -59.26 -18.64 6.58
CA GLU A 6 -58.35 -17.82 5.80
C GLU A 6 -57.43 -18.77 5.01
N ASN A 7 -57.53 -18.67 3.70
CA ASN A 7 -56.65 -19.43 2.78
C ASN A 7 -55.23 -18.87 2.88
N ILE A 8 -54.53 -19.27 3.96
CA ILE A 8 -53.18 -18.79 4.26
C ILE A 8 -52.29 -19.26 3.13
N SER A 9 -51.69 -18.31 2.41
CA SER A 9 -50.76 -18.59 1.31
C SER A 9 -49.69 -19.58 1.76
N ALA A 10 -49.22 -20.45 0.85
CA ALA A 10 -48.16 -21.41 1.11
C ALA A 10 -46.91 -20.72 1.70
N TRP A 11 -46.59 -19.52 1.27
CA TRP A 11 -45.50 -18.70 1.81
C TRP A 11 -45.73 -18.31 3.28
N LYS A 12 -46.92 -17.87 3.64
CA LYS A 12 -47.22 -17.54 5.06
C LYS A 12 -47.13 -18.79 5.96
N ARG A 13 -47.56 -19.98 5.46
CA ARG A 13 -47.40 -21.24 6.18
C ARG A 13 -45.92 -21.61 6.37
N PHE A 14 -45.12 -21.47 5.32
CA PHE A 14 -43.69 -21.69 5.40
C PHE A 14 -43.03 -20.74 6.40
N MET A 15 -43.30 -19.45 6.33
CA MET A 15 -42.75 -18.46 7.27
C MET A 15 -43.15 -18.76 8.72
N LYS A 16 -44.43 -19.10 8.96
CA LYS A 16 -44.90 -19.48 10.30
C LYS A 16 -44.19 -20.76 10.82
N SER A 17 -43.93 -21.74 9.95
CA SER A 17 -43.19 -22.97 10.33
C SER A 17 -41.72 -22.68 10.62
N MET A 18 -41.11 -21.75 9.92
CA MET A 18 -39.71 -21.39 10.08
C MET A 18 -39.46 -20.52 11.32
N THR A 19 -40.41 -19.67 11.69
CA THR A 19 -40.25 -18.80 12.87
C THR A 19 -40.75 -19.46 14.16
N LYS A 20 -41.70 -20.40 14.06
CA LYS A 20 -42.46 -20.98 15.22
C LYS A 20 -43.01 -19.86 16.16
N ALA A 21 -43.34 -18.71 15.59
CA ALA A 21 -43.84 -17.61 16.39
C ALA A 21 -45.21 -17.96 17.01
N HIS A 22 -45.35 -17.63 18.27
CA HIS A 22 -46.63 -17.71 18.98
C HIS A 22 -47.55 -16.59 18.52
N ASP A 23 -48.85 -16.82 18.57
CA ASP A 23 -49.82 -15.80 18.22
C ASP A 23 -49.89 -14.76 19.36
N LEU A 24 -50.02 -13.47 19.02
CA LEU A 24 -50.13 -12.40 20.00
C LEU A 24 -51.36 -12.60 20.91
N GLY A 25 -51.16 -12.40 22.21
CA GLY A 25 -52.21 -12.58 23.23
C GLY A 25 -52.27 -13.99 23.84
N THR A 26 -51.23 -14.83 23.57
CA THR A 26 -51.08 -16.16 24.21
C THR A 26 -49.84 -16.18 25.12
N GLU A 27 -49.31 -15.03 25.48
CA GLU A 27 -48.07 -14.90 26.29
C GLU A 27 -48.25 -15.51 27.68
N GLU A 28 -49.44 -15.52 28.27
CA GLU A 28 -49.73 -16.13 29.57
C GLU A 28 -49.53 -17.64 29.55
N ASP A 29 -49.77 -18.30 28.39
CA ASP A 29 -49.69 -19.77 28.26
C ASP A 29 -48.22 -20.28 28.20
N ILE A 30 -47.30 -19.37 27.89
CA ILE A 30 -45.88 -19.69 27.75
C ILE A 30 -45.01 -18.95 28.78
N MET A 31 -45.63 -18.33 29.79
CA MET A 31 -44.93 -17.61 30.84
C MET A 31 -44.31 -18.61 31.85
N LEU A 32 -43.02 -18.42 32.12
CA LEU A 32 -42.34 -19.22 33.14
C LEU A 32 -42.66 -18.69 34.54
N ASP A 33 -42.57 -19.56 35.54
CA ASP A 33 -42.80 -19.25 36.94
C ASP A 33 -41.74 -18.34 37.58
N HIS A 34 -40.62 -18.16 36.87
CA HIS A 34 -39.52 -17.31 37.35
C HIS A 34 -39.89 -15.84 37.28
N ASP A 35 -39.54 -15.11 38.32
CA ASP A 35 -39.71 -13.65 38.43
C ASP A 35 -38.37 -13.02 38.76
N TYR A 36 -37.89 -12.15 37.89
CA TYR A 36 -36.65 -11.40 38.08
C TYR A 36 -36.98 -9.92 38.15
N ASP A 37 -37.10 -9.40 39.40
CA ASP A 37 -37.44 -8.00 39.69
C ASP A 37 -38.75 -7.52 38.99
N GLY A 38 -39.76 -8.41 38.94
CA GLY A 38 -41.05 -8.09 38.33
C GLY A 38 -41.12 -8.38 36.80
N ILE A 39 -40.04 -8.95 36.21
CA ILE A 39 -39.98 -9.38 34.81
C ILE A 39 -40.13 -10.87 34.74
N LYS A 40 -41.13 -11.35 34.02
CA LYS A 40 -41.34 -12.77 33.73
C LYS A 40 -40.83 -13.15 32.38
N GLU A 41 -40.17 -14.31 32.30
CA GLU A 41 -39.67 -14.86 31.06
C GLU A 41 -40.73 -15.66 30.33
N LEU A 42 -40.61 -15.71 29.01
CA LEU A 42 -41.47 -16.51 28.15
C LEU A 42 -40.68 -17.70 27.61
N ASP A 43 -41.27 -18.92 27.69
CA ASP A 43 -40.71 -20.15 27.10
C ASP A 43 -40.88 -20.18 25.57
N ASN A 44 -40.08 -19.33 24.91
CA ASN A 44 -40.07 -19.24 23.45
C ASN A 44 -39.03 -20.21 22.87
N VAL A 45 -39.48 -21.17 22.08
CA VAL A 45 -38.60 -22.07 21.32
C VAL A 45 -37.84 -21.28 20.26
N LEU A 46 -36.54 -21.56 20.11
CA LEU A 46 -35.70 -20.94 19.08
C LEU A 46 -36.26 -21.24 17.67
N PRO A 47 -36.31 -20.26 16.78
CA PRO A 47 -36.78 -20.46 15.43
C PRO A 47 -35.94 -21.52 14.68
N PRO A 48 -36.58 -22.43 13.91
CA PRO A 48 -35.87 -23.48 13.18
C PRO A 48 -34.77 -22.96 12.25
N TRP A 49 -34.97 -21.81 11.60
CA TRP A 49 -33.93 -21.20 10.76
C TRP A 49 -32.71 -20.78 11.58
N TRP A 50 -32.91 -20.29 12.80
CA TRP A 50 -31.81 -19.91 13.69
C TRP A 50 -31.02 -21.15 14.14
N LEU A 51 -31.70 -22.21 14.55
CA LEU A 51 -31.07 -23.48 14.93
C LEU A 51 -30.29 -24.09 13.74
N ALA A 52 -30.89 -24.07 12.54
CA ALA A 52 -30.19 -24.52 11.33
C ALA A 52 -28.94 -23.71 11.07
N GLY A 53 -29.02 -22.39 11.13
CA GLY A 53 -27.86 -21.49 10.99
C GLY A 53 -26.78 -21.78 12.04
N PHE A 54 -27.19 -21.97 13.29
CA PHE A 54 -26.27 -22.30 14.39
C PHE A 54 -25.51 -23.61 14.15
N TYR A 55 -26.18 -24.70 13.77
CA TYR A 55 -25.53 -25.98 13.48
C TYR A 55 -24.66 -25.93 12.20
N ILE A 56 -25.10 -25.17 11.20
CA ILE A 56 -24.28 -24.92 9.99
C ILE A 56 -22.99 -24.20 10.35
N THR A 57 -23.04 -23.17 11.19
CA THR A 57 -21.82 -22.45 11.61
C THR A 57 -20.87 -23.36 12.42
N ILE A 58 -21.41 -24.25 13.25
CA ILE A 58 -20.60 -25.26 13.95
C ILE A 58 -19.91 -26.20 12.95
N ALA A 59 -20.65 -26.73 11.97
CA ALA A 59 -20.08 -27.61 10.95
C ALA A 59 -18.98 -26.89 10.13
N ILE A 60 -19.24 -25.64 9.72
CA ILE A 60 -18.25 -24.81 9.03
C ILE A 60 -17.02 -24.57 9.91
N SER A 61 -17.21 -24.28 11.19
CA SER A 61 -16.11 -24.04 12.14
C SER A 61 -15.23 -25.28 12.31
N ILE A 62 -15.83 -26.47 12.42
CA ILE A 62 -15.09 -27.73 12.49
C ILE A 62 -14.31 -27.98 11.20
N PHE A 63 -14.95 -27.80 10.04
CA PHE A 63 -14.29 -27.95 8.75
C PHE A 63 -13.11 -26.97 8.61
N TYR A 64 -13.33 -25.70 8.93
CA TYR A 64 -12.30 -24.68 8.88
C TYR A 64 -11.14 -24.97 9.85
N TYR A 65 -11.46 -25.39 11.09
CA TYR A 65 -10.44 -25.79 12.06
C TYR A 65 -9.57 -26.94 11.54
N ILE A 66 -10.19 -27.98 10.95
CA ILE A 66 -9.45 -29.08 10.37
C ILE A 66 -8.54 -28.60 9.24
N GLN A 67 -9.05 -27.78 8.32
CA GLN A 67 -8.27 -27.24 7.20
C GLN A 67 -7.07 -26.42 7.68
N VAL A 68 -7.30 -25.47 8.59
CA VAL A 68 -6.25 -24.59 9.09
C VAL A 68 -5.24 -25.32 9.97
N PHE A 69 -5.70 -26.27 10.83
CA PHE A 69 -4.82 -26.98 11.76
C PHE A 69 -3.94 -28.02 11.05
N TYR A 70 -4.50 -28.81 10.14
CA TYR A 70 -3.74 -29.85 9.43
C TYR A 70 -2.97 -29.30 8.20
N ASN A 71 -3.43 -28.21 7.62
CA ASN A 71 -2.75 -27.57 6.48
C ASN A 71 -2.16 -26.20 6.87
N SER A 72 -1.74 -26.05 8.13
CA SER A 72 -1.28 -24.76 8.69
C SER A 72 -0.13 -24.12 7.92
N GLU A 73 0.72 -24.92 7.29
CA GLU A 73 1.80 -24.40 6.44
C GLU A 73 1.29 -23.78 5.14
N GLU A 74 0.21 -24.32 4.56
CA GLU A 74 -0.34 -23.82 3.29
C GLU A 74 -1.22 -22.59 3.50
N TYR A 75 -1.93 -22.50 4.63
CA TYR A 75 -2.80 -21.39 5.01
C TYR A 75 -2.14 -20.38 5.97
N SER A 76 -0.81 -20.41 6.07
CA SER A 76 -0.11 -19.45 6.92
C SER A 76 -0.06 -18.06 6.27
N GLN A 77 -0.21 -17.01 7.07
CA GLN A 77 -0.06 -15.62 6.62
C GLN A 77 1.32 -15.37 5.97
N ALA A 78 2.34 -16.09 6.40
CA ALA A 78 3.68 -15.98 5.81
C ALA A 78 3.70 -16.46 4.35
N LYS A 79 3.09 -17.61 4.04
CA LYS A 79 3.00 -18.12 2.66
C LYS A 79 2.10 -17.26 1.78
N GLU A 80 1.00 -16.77 2.32
CA GLU A 80 0.12 -15.86 1.60
C GLU A 80 0.86 -14.55 1.24
N TYR A 81 1.64 -14.03 2.18
CA TYR A 81 2.50 -12.87 1.94
C TYR A 81 3.57 -13.17 0.87
N GLU A 82 4.27 -14.29 0.98
CA GLU A 82 5.29 -14.69 -0.01
C GLU A 82 4.69 -14.83 -1.41
N ALA A 83 3.53 -15.50 -1.51
CA ALA A 83 2.81 -15.65 -2.78
C ALA A 83 2.37 -14.29 -3.36
N ALA A 84 1.86 -13.38 -2.52
CA ALA A 84 1.46 -12.05 -2.94
C ALA A 84 2.67 -11.21 -3.41
N VAL A 85 3.81 -11.33 -2.73
CA VAL A 85 5.06 -10.66 -3.13
C VAL A 85 5.58 -11.19 -4.47
N GLU A 86 5.60 -12.52 -4.65
CA GLU A 86 6.02 -13.12 -5.93
C GLU A 86 5.09 -12.74 -7.09
N GLN A 87 3.77 -12.74 -6.85
CA GLN A 87 2.81 -12.29 -7.84
C GLN A 87 3.04 -10.80 -8.19
N GLY A 88 3.22 -9.94 -7.18
CA GLY A 88 3.52 -8.52 -7.40
C GLY A 88 4.81 -8.28 -8.18
N LYS A 89 5.86 -9.06 -7.93
CA LYS A 89 7.11 -8.99 -8.72
C LYS A 89 6.86 -9.41 -10.18
N ALA A 90 6.13 -10.51 -10.39
CA ALA A 90 5.80 -10.98 -11.74
C ALA A 90 4.98 -9.94 -12.52
N ASP A 91 3.99 -9.31 -11.87
CA ASP A 91 3.17 -8.26 -12.47
C ASP A 91 4.00 -7.02 -12.85
N VAL A 92 4.94 -6.62 -11.99
CA VAL A 92 5.88 -5.51 -12.26
C VAL A 92 6.78 -5.83 -13.44
N GLU A 93 7.36 -7.03 -13.51
CA GLU A 93 8.21 -7.43 -14.63
C GLU A 93 7.41 -7.55 -15.95
N ALA A 94 6.18 -8.05 -15.88
CA ALA A 94 5.28 -8.08 -17.03
C ALA A 94 4.94 -6.65 -17.52
N TYR A 95 4.68 -5.72 -16.60
CA TYR A 95 4.43 -4.32 -16.93
C TYR A 95 5.67 -3.65 -17.56
N LYS A 96 6.86 -3.89 -17.02
CA LYS A 96 8.12 -3.38 -17.59
C LYS A 96 8.36 -3.93 -19.01
N ALA A 97 8.12 -5.23 -19.21
CA ALA A 97 8.27 -5.87 -20.51
C ALA A 97 7.27 -5.33 -21.55
N ALA A 98 6.05 -5.01 -21.12
CA ALA A 98 5.03 -4.41 -21.99
C ALA A 98 5.29 -2.91 -22.31
N ASN A 99 6.08 -2.23 -21.47
CA ASN A 99 6.34 -0.79 -21.57
C ASN A 99 7.85 -0.48 -21.53
N PRO A 100 8.68 -1.07 -22.38
CA PRO A 100 10.14 -0.92 -22.32
C PRO A 100 10.58 0.54 -22.40
N GLN A 101 9.86 1.37 -23.15
CA GLN A 101 10.18 2.79 -23.34
C GLN A 101 10.09 3.60 -22.03
N LEU A 102 9.27 3.18 -21.06
CA LEU A 102 9.14 3.86 -19.77
C LEU A 102 10.29 3.54 -18.82
N PHE A 103 11.03 2.46 -19.09
CA PHE A 103 12.10 1.95 -18.24
C PHE A 103 13.46 1.93 -18.94
N ASP A 104 13.52 2.48 -20.16
CA ASP A 104 14.77 2.60 -20.89
C ASP A 104 15.57 3.82 -20.40
N ASP A 105 16.54 3.54 -19.55
CA ASP A 105 17.47 4.54 -19.01
C ASP A 105 18.70 4.77 -19.93
N SER A 106 18.70 4.22 -21.15
CA SER A 106 19.82 4.39 -22.08
C SER A 106 19.90 5.81 -22.66
N ASN A 107 18.76 6.49 -22.82
CA ASN A 107 18.62 7.77 -23.49
C ASN A 107 18.15 8.90 -22.53
N ILE A 108 18.77 9.00 -21.35
CA ILE A 108 18.49 10.13 -20.45
C ILE A 108 19.25 11.35 -20.93
N VAL A 109 18.49 12.42 -21.25
CA VAL A 109 19.01 13.71 -21.67
C VAL A 109 18.59 14.78 -20.66
N ALA A 110 19.51 15.70 -20.36
CA ALA A 110 19.20 16.82 -19.49
C ALA A 110 18.13 17.72 -20.13
N LEU A 111 17.11 18.05 -19.36
CA LEU A 111 16.10 19.03 -19.73
C LEU A 111 16.66 20.43 -19.52
N THR A 112 16.42 21.35 -20.46
CA THR A 112 16.95 22.71 -20.42
C THR A 112 15.86 23.76 -20.36
N ASP A 113 14.60 23.36 -20.42
CA ASP A 113 13.48 24.27 -20.30
C ASP A 113 13.30 24.75 -18.85
N GLU A 114 12.87 25.98 -18.70
CA GLU A 114 12.76 26.66 -17.41
C GLU A 114 11.77 25.96 -16.46
N GLU A 115 10.67 25.41 -17.01
CA GLU A 115 9.65 24.73 -16.22
C GLU A 115 10.22 23.46 -15.58
N SER A 116 10.93 22.63 -16.35
CA SER A 116 11.57 21.41 -15.84
C SER A 116 12.65 21.69 -14.81
N ILE A 117 13.45 22.74 -15.02
CA ILE A 117 14.48 23.16 -14.04
C ILE A 117 13.84 23.67 -12.75
N ALA A 118 12.77 24.49 -12.85
CA ALA A 118 12.03 24.98 -11.70
C ALA A 118 11.41 23.83 -10.90
N LYS A 119 10.86 22.84 -11.60
CA LYS A 119 10.31 21.62 -10.97
C LYS A 119 11.39 20.80 -10.29
N GLY A 120 12.55 20.62 -10.91
CA GLY A 120 13.71 19.97 -10.30
C GLY A 120 14.16 20.66 -9.01
N LYS A 121 14.18 22.01 -8.99
CA LYS A 121 14.47 22.80 -7.79
C LYS A 121 13.43 22.62 -6.69
N GLU A 122 12.14 22.60 -7.05
CA GLU A 122 11.05 22.30 -6.11
C GLU A 122 11.22 20.91 -5.48
N LEU A 123 11.54 19.90 -6.31
CA LEU A 123 11.82 18.53 -5.86
C LEU A 123 13.03 18.47 -4.93
N PHE A 124 14.11 19.16 -5.26
CA PHE A 124 15.30 19.23 -4.41
C PHE A 124 14.97 19.74 -3.01
N THR A 125 14.06 20.70 -2.92
CA THR A 125 13.60 21.27 -1.64
C THR A 125 12.59 20.34 -0.95
N SER A 126 11.56 19.90 -1.65
CA SER A 126 10.48 19.08 -1.06
C SER A 126 10.92 17.69 -0.61
N LYS A 127 11.92 17.12 -1.30
CA LYS A 127 12.54 15.83 -0.93
C LYS A 127 13.72 15.98 0.04
N THR A 128 13.93 17.18 0.57
CA THR A 128 14.97 17.49 1.58
C THR A 128 16.40 17.19 1.18
N CYS A 129 16.72 17.21 -0.13
CA CYS A 129 18.08 17.00 -0.63
C CYS A 129 19.06 18.03 -0.07
N PHE A 130 18.57 19.25 0.18
CA PHE A 130 19.33 20.34 0.79
C PHE A 130 19.87 20.01 2.19
N ALA A 131 19.30 19.06 2.90
CA ALA A 131 19.79 18.68 4.24
C ALA A 131 21.24 18.17 4.20
N CYS A 132 21.62 17.52 3.10
CA CYS A 132 22.98 17.01 2.87
C CYS A 132 23.77 17.85 1.88
N HIS A 133 23.12 18.41 0.84
CA HIS A 133 23.79 19.11 -0.25
C HIS A 133 23.71 20.63 -0.16
N LEU A 134 23.03 21.18 0.86
CA LEU A 134 22.68 22.61 1.05
C LEU A 134 21.76 23.16 -0.06
N ASN A 135 21.17 24.32 0.18
CA ASN A 135 20.25 24.96 -0.79
C ASN A 135 20.96 25.48 -2.04
N ASP A 136 22.22 25.82 -1.92
CA ASP A 136 23.11 26.28 -3.00
C ASP A 136 23.92 25.16 -3.64
N LEU A 137 23.63 23.90 -3.29
CA LEU A 137 24.30 22.68 -3.75
C LEU A 137 25.79 22.59 -3.39
N GLY A 138 26.28 23.48 -2.52
CA GLY A 138 27.68 23.54 -2.09
C GLY A 138 28.17 22.38 -1.24
N GLY A 139 27.25 21.54 -0.75
CA GLY A 139 27.59 20.35 0.01
C GLY A 139 27.84 20.60 1.50
N SER A 140 27.49 19.61 2.33
CA SER A 140 27.84 19.56 3.77
C SER A 140 28.13 18.12 4.18
N ILE A 141 27.12 17.34 4.57
CA ILE A 141 27.26 15.88 4.76
C ILE A 141 27.46 15.20 3.39
N GLY A 142 26.64 15.59 2.40
CA GLY A 142 26.80 15.20 1.01
C GLY A 142 27.90 16.00 0.30
N PRO A 143 28.37 15.54 -0.87
CA PRO A 143 29.36 16.24 -1.67
C PRO A 143 28.79 17.57 -2.23
N ASN A 144 29.72 18.46 -2.62
CA ASN A 144 29.42 19.57 -3.47
C ASN A 144 28.93 19.08 -4.84
N LEU A 145 27.84 19.65 -5.35
CA LEU A 145 27.25 19.28 -6.65
C LEU A 145 27.47 20.37 -7.71
N THR A 146 28.21 21.42 -7.39
CA THR A 146 28.47 22.53 -8.30
C THR A 146 29.86 22.49 -8.89
N ASP A 147 30.78 21.70 -8.32
CA ASP A 147 32.15 21.57 -8.81
C ASP A 147 32.27 20.48 -9.91
N ASN A 148 33.46 20.35 -10.46
CA ASN A 148 33.75 19.40 -11.53
C ASN A 148 34.28 18.04 -11.04
N LYS A 149 34.23 17.75 -9.72
CA LYS A 149 34.67 16.47 -9.15
C LYS A 149 33.51 15.65 -8.65
N TRP A 150 33.44 14.44 -9.16
CA TRP A 150 32.30 13.55 -8.92
C TRP A 150 32.75 12.19 -8.40
N ILE A 151 31.94 11.64 -7.53
CA ILE A 151 32.18 10.32 -6.92
C ILE A 151 31.65 9.19 -7.80
N LEU A 152 30.47 9.39 -8.43
CA LEU A 152 29.75 8.39 -9.23
C LEU A 152 29.45 8.86 -10.66
N GLY A 153 30.00 9.98 -11.07
CA GLY A 153 29.80 10.62 -12.37
C GLY A 153 28.91 11.86 -12.30
N GLY A 154 29.25 12.86 -13.13
CA GLY A 154 28.62 14.19 -13.16
C GLY A 154 27.73 14.43 -14.37
N ASP A 155 27.64 13.49 -15.29
CA ASP A 155 26.69 13.56 -16.41
C ASP A 155 25.25 13.27 -15.92
N VAL A 156 24.27 13.71 -16.69
CA VAL A 156 22.85 13.61 -16.32
C VAL A 156 22.43 12.16 -16.03
N LYS A 157 22.95 11.20 -16.76
CA LYS A 157 22.61 9.78 -16.59
C LYS A 157 23.20 9.23 -15.28
N SER A 158 24.44 9.58 -14.97
CA SER A 158 25.12 9.19 -13.73
C SER A 158 24.44 9.81 -12.50
N ILE A 159 24.05 11.08 -12.58
CA ILE A 159 23.28 11.77 -11.53
C ILE A 159 21.91 11.11 -11.36
N PHE A 160 21.18 10.88 -12.46
CA PHE A 160 19.90 10.16 -12.43
C PHE A 160 20.02 8.78 -11.79
N ASN A 161 21.05 7.99 -12.16
CA ASN A 161 21.30 6.68 -11.58
C ASN A 161 21.62 6.76 -10.08
N THR A 162 22.40 7.76 -9.66
CA THR A 162 22.71 8.00 -8.26
C THR A 162 21.46 8.36 -7.45
N ILE A 163 20.60 9.21 -7.99
CA ILE A 163 19.31 9.49 -7.36
C ILE A 163 18.45 8.24 -7.29
N SER A 164 18.37 7.47 -8.38
CA SER A 164 17.54 6.27 -8.46
C SER A 164 17.97 5.20 -7.47
N LYS A 165 19.26 4.85 -7.47
CA LYS A 165 19.82 3.68 -6.76
C LYS A 165 20.44 4.02 -5.41
N GLY A 166 20.58 5.30 -5.11
CA GLY A 166 21.29 5.78 -3.93
C GLY A 166 22.80 5.94 -4.18
N GLY A 167 23.47 6.50 -3.20
CA GLY A 167 24.93 6.69 -3.20
C GLY A 167 25.69 5.39 -2.89
N ARG A 168 26.98 5.54 -2.59
CA ARG A 168 27.79 4.39 -2.16
C ARG A 168 27.24 3.75 -0.87
N PRO A 169 27.29 2.42 -0.75
CA PRO A 169 26.81 1.73 0.44
C PRO A 169 27.37 2.32 1.74
N GLY A 170 26.49 2.55 2.73
CA GLY A 170 26.89 3.09 4.03
C GLY A 170 27.22 4.59 4.07
N LYS A 171 27.01 5.34 2.99
CA LYS A 171 27.26 6.80 2.92
C LYS A 171 26.03 7.68 3.06
N GLY A 172 24.87 7.11 3.35
CA GLY A 172 23.66 7.82 3.79
C GLY A 172 22.70 8.27 2.69
N MET A 173 23.12 8.36 1.42
CA MET A 173 22.22 8.69 0.33
C MET A 173 21.40 7.45 -0.06
N VAL A 174 20.10 7.48 0.20
CA VAL A 174 19.14 6.40 -0.10
C VAL A 174 18.71 6.37 -1.55
N ALA A 175 18.16 5.24 -2.00
CA ALA A 175 17.55 5.10 -3.32
C ALA A 175 16.17 5.79 -3.34
N TRP A 176 15.90 6.55 -4.39
CA TRP A 176 14.67 7.32 -4.55
C TRP A 176 13.72 6.79 -5.62
N GLU A 177 14.08 5.73 -6.34
CA GLU A 177 13.27 5.20 -7.45
C GLU A 177 11.88 4.74 -7.05
N SER A 178 11.67 4.36 -5.78
CA SER A 178 10.36 3.95 -5.26
C SER A 178 9.45 5.12 -4.85
N THR A 179 10.01 6.33 -4.68
CA THR A 179 9.30 7.49 -4.11
C THR A 179 9.26 8.72 -5.02
N ILE A 180 10.10 8.75 -6.05
CA ILE A 180 10.19 9.82 -7.06
C ILE A 180 10.02 9.17 -8.43
N SER A 181 9.08 9.66 -9.23
CA SER A 181 8.85 9.14 -10.58
C SER A 181 10.09 9.30 -11.47
N ARG A 182 10.13 8.57 -12.59
CA ARG A 182 11.24 8.67 -13.55
C ARG A 182 11.42 10.09 -14.08
N ASP A 183 10.34 10.74 -14.49
CA ASP A 183 10.37 12.08 -15.06
C ASP A 183 10.82 13.12 -14.03
N GLU A 184 10.34 13.03 -12.80
CA GLU A 184 10.79 13.88 -11.70
C GLU A 184 12.27 13.68 -11.37
N ARG A 185 12.81 12.44 -11.48
CA ARG A 185 14.24 12.20 -11.30
C ARG A 185 15.08 12.82 -12.43
N ILE A 186 14.56 12.84 -13.67
CA ILE A 186 15.21 13.51 -14.79
C ILE A 186 15.20 15.04 -14.55
N GLN A 187 14.08 15.61 -14.12
CA GLN A 187 13.98 17.03 -13.76
C GLN A 187 14.95 17.41 -12.63
N LEU A 188 15.03 16.58 -11.59
CA LEU A 188 15.96 16.78 -10.48
C LEU A 188 17.43 16.71 -10.94
N ALA A 189 17.78 15.71 -11.75
CA ALA A 189 19.13 15.60 -12.32
C ALA A 189 19.47 16.79 -13.22
N SER A 190 18.50 17.24 -14.01
CA SER A 190 18.64 18.41 -14.89
C SER A 190 18.86 19.70 -14.10
N TYR A 191 18.14 19.88 -12.99
CA TYR A 191 18.38 20.98 -12.08
C TYR A 191 19.80 20.95 -11.51
N ILE A 192 20.28 19.79 -11.05
CA ILE A 192 21.66 19.64 -10.54
C ILE A 192 22.68 20.00 -11.62
N ILE A 193 22.49 19.52 -12.86
CA ILE A 193 23.34 19.88 -14.02
C ILE A 193 23.33 21.41 -14.26
N SER A 194 22.18 22.06 -14.18
CA SER A 194 22.08 23.51 -14.40
C SER A 194 22.80 24.34 -13.35
N MET A 195 23.12 23.75 -12.19
CA MET A 195 23.85 24.41 -11.10
C MET A 195 25.35 24.17 -11.16
N GLN A 196 25.85 23.37 -12.08
CA GLN A 196 27.29 23.15 -12.24
C GLN A 196 28.00 24.45 -12.62
N GLY A 197 29.18 24.66 -12.03
CA GLY A 197 29.98 25.85 -12.24
C GLY A 197 29.50 27.09 -11.47
N THR A 198 28.38 27.02 -10.74
CA THR A 198 27.99 28.09 -9.83
C THR A 198 28.91 28.10 -8.60
N GLN A 199 28.98 29.26 -7.91
CA GLN A 199 29.81 29.42 -6.73
C GLN A 199 28.96 29.52 -5.47
N PRO A 200 28.83 28.46 -4.69
CA PRO A 200 28.18 28.46 -3.37
C PRO A 200 28.94 29.38 -2.39
N ALA A 201 28.22 29.85 -1.36
CA ALA A 201 28.82 30.78 -0.37
C ALA A 201 29.95 30.11 0.45
N ALA A 202 29.82 28.82 0.75
CA ALA A 202 30.80 28.03 1.51
C ALA A 202 30.90 26.62 0.94
N PRO A 203 31.51 26.43 -0.23
CA PRO A 203 31.56 25.14 -0.89
C PRO A 203 32.43 24.16 -0.11
N LYS A 204 31.92 22.93 0.00
CA LYS A 204 32.72 21.80 0.50
C LYS A 204 33.86 21.54 -0.50
N ALA A 205 35.01 21.08 0.01
CA ALA A 205 36.13 20.69 -0.84
C ALA A 205 35.69 19.62 -1.86
N PRO A 206 36.21 19.67 -3.10
CA PRO A 206 35.87 18.70 -4.13
C PRO A 206 36.12 17.25 -3.68
N GLU A 207 35.15 16.37 -3.97
CA GLU A 207 35.22 14.97 -3.60
C GLU A 207 35.01 14.08 -4.84
N GLY A 208 35.83 13.04 -4.99
CA GLY A 208 35.74 12.07 -6.07
C GLY A 208 36.85 12.22 -7.10
N ASP A 209 37.01 11.15 -7.89
CA ASP A 209 38.11 10.98 -8.85
C ASP A 209 37.66 11.22 -10.31
N ILE A 210 36.33 11.35 -10.53
CA ILE A 210 35.74 11.54 -11.85
C ILE A 210 35.62 13.05 -12.12
N THR A 211 36.19 13.51 -13.23
CA THR A 211 36.04 14.92 -13.68
C THR A 211 34.92 15.02 -14.69
N TRP A 212 34.00 15.95 -14.48
CA TRP A 212 32.91 16.24 -15.40
C TRP A 212 32.60 17.75 -15.39
N PRO A 213 32.43 18.42 -16.55
CA PRO A 213 32.66 17.88 -17.89
C PRO A 213 34.12 17.49 -18.12
N GLU A 214 34.35 16.54 -19.02
CA GLU A 214 35.70 16.25 -19.50
C GLU A 214 36.26 17.45 -20.25
N GLU A 215 37.55 17.78 -20.02
CA GLU A 215 38.22 18.93 -20.68
C GLU A 215 38.42 18.69 -22.18
#